data_a088c90a144012dbbfad33578803c446
#
_entry.id   a088c90a144012dbbfad33578803c446
#
_cell.length_a   1.000
_cell.length_b   1.000
_cell.length_c   1.000
_cell.angle_alpha   90.00
_cell.angle_beta   90.00
_cell.angle_gamma   90.00
#
_symmetry.space_group_name_H-M   'P 1'
#
loop_
_entity.id
_entity.type
_entity.pdbx_description
1 polymer ?
#
loop_
_entity_poly.entity_id
_entity_poly.type
_entity_poly.pdbx_seq_one_letter_code
_entity_poly.pdbx_strand_id
1 'polypeptide(L)'
;MVVWIIGLSGTGKSTLAGHVVNRMRLSGKNVVLLDGDVIRTLFGNDVDHTIDGRRRNAERLSRLSKFLADQGIHVVAAVLSIFPEWRSWNRENIQNYSEVYMKATMQTLLKRDIKNLYAPALKGEILNVVGVDLPFPEPENPELIINNDVDLLDFNELTDKVMNLETVQKALDRI
;
A
#
# COMPACT_ATOMS: atom_id res chain seq x y z
N MET A 1 2.93 14.37 -4.92
CA MET A 1 3.73 13.16 -4.63
C MET A 1 2.82 12.03 -4.17
N VAL A 2 3.12 10.79 -4.59
CA VAL A 2 2.41 9.59 -4.12
C VAL A 2 3.42 8.55 -3.64
N VAL A 3 3.25 8.07 -2.41
CA VAL A 3 3.95 6.89 -1.86
C VAL A 3 2.98 5.72 -1.86
N TRP A 4 3.31 4.67 -2.60
CA TRP A 4 2.49 3.48 -2.82
C TRP A 4 3.06 2.31 -2.03
N ILE A 5 2.49 2.01 -0.86
CA ILE A 5 2.97 0.95 0.04
C ILE A 5 2.26 -0.36 -0.30
N ILE A 6 3.01 -1.32 -0.83
CA ILE A 6 2.55 -2.58 -1.41
C ILE A 6 2.85 -3.74 -0.46
N GLY A 7 2.03 -4.76 -0.46
CA GLY A 7 2.30 -6.02 0.24
C GLY A 7 1.04 -6.79 0.60
N LEU A 8 1.20 -8.02 1.03
CA LEU A 8 0.12 -8.91 1.46
C LEU A 8 -0.59 -8.40 2.72
N SER A 9 -1.76 -8.92 3.03
CA SER A 9 -2.45 -8.64 4.30
C SER A 9 -1.55 -9.04 5.48
N GLY A 10 -1.53 -8.24 6.55
CA GLY A 10 -0.68 -8.53 7.73
C GLY A 10 0.79 -8.13 7.62
N THR A 11 1.26 -7.57 6.48
CA THR A 11 2.65 -7.11 6.35
C THR A 11 2.97 -5.81 7.08
N GLY A 12 1.97 -5.11 7.64
CA GLY A 12 2.19 -3.84 8.36
C GLY A 12 2.04 -2.57 7.51
N LYS A 13 1.54 -2.67 6.26
CA LYS A 13 1.37 -1.52 5.34
C LYS A 13 0.60 -0.35 5.95
N SER A 14 -0.59 -0.61 6.50
CA SER A 14 -1.45 0.45 7.05
C SER A 14 -0.80 1.12 8.26
N THR A 15 -0.06 0.37 9.08
CA THR A 15 0.70 0.90 10.20
C THR A 15 1.80 1.85 9.71
N LEU A 16 2.64 1.39 8.77
CA LEU A 16 3.70 2.22 8.19
C LEU A 16 3.12 3.46 7.51
N ALA A 17 2.06 3.29 6.71
CA ALA A 17 1.38 4.40 6.05
C ALA A 17 0.88 5.45 7.05
N GLY A 18 0.29 5.01 8.17
CA GLY A 18 -0.14 5.91 9.24
C GLY A 18 1.01 6.70 9.87
N HIS A 19 2.15 6.05 10.13
CA HIS A 19 3.34 6.71 10.64
C HIS A 19 3.90 7.75 9.65
N VAL A 20 4.01 7.40 8.36
CA VAL A 20 4.47 8.33 7.31
C VAL A 20 3.55 9.53 7.21
N VAL A 21 2.23 9.32 7.13
CA VAL A 21 1.24 10.40 7.07
C VAL A 21 1.34 11.31 8.30
N ASN A 22 1.47 10.74 9.50
CA ASN A 22 1.60 11.52 10.73
C ASN A 22 2.88 12.38 10.69
N ARG A 23 4.01 11.81 10.29
CA ARG A 23 5.29 12.53 10.18
C ARG A 23 5.17 13.70 9.18
N MET A 24 4.55 13.48 8.04
CA MET A 24 4.33 14.53 7.03
C MET A 24 3.42 15.64 7.56
N ARG A 25 2.34 15.30 8.27
CA ARG A 25 1.43 16.28 8.87
C ARG A 25 2.12 17.12 9.94
N LEU A 26 2.96 16.51 10.77
CA LEU A 26 3.78 17.23 11.77
C LEU A 26 4.77 18.21 11.10
N SER A 27 5.18 17.93 9.86
CA SER A 27 6.00 18.82 9.04
C SER A 27 5.16 19.85 8.24
N GLY A 28 3.87 20.00 8.54
CA GLY A 28 3.00 21.00 7.91
C GLY A 28 2.54 20.67 6.50
N LYS A 29 2.72 19.42 6.02
CA LYS A 29 2.35 19.03 4.66
C LYS A 29 0.90 18.52 4.58
N ASN A 30 0.20 18.91 3.51
CA ASN A 30 -1.13 18.41 3.20
C ASN A 30 -1.01 16.99 2.63
N VAL A 31 -1.42 15.99 3.39
CA VAL A 31 -1.31 14.58 3.02
C VAL A 31 -2.57 13.79 3.37
N VAL A 32 -2.95 12.89 2.48
CA VAL A 32 -4.09 11.96 2.63
C VAL A 32 -3.58 10.53 2.68
N LEU A 33 -4.15 9.75 3.60
CA LEU A 33 -4.01 8.31 3.64
C LEU A 33 -5.11 7.65 2.79
N LEU A 34 -4.72 6.84 1.81
CA LEU A 34 -5.63 5.98 1.06
C LEU A 34 -5.34 4.51 1.43
N ASP A 35 -6.18 3.93 2.26
CA ASP A 35 -6.14 2.49 2.54
C ASP A 35 -7.15 1.77 1.63
N GLY A 36 -6.73 0.67 0.99
CA GLY A 36 -7.54 -0.04 0.01
C GLY A 36 -8.87 -0.57 0.59
N ASP A 37 -8.87 -0.98 1.85
CA ASP A 37 -10.09 -1.47 2.52
C ASP A 37 -10.99 -0.30 2.94
N VAL A 38 -10.41 0.80 3.43
CA VAL A 38 -11.16 2.02 3.79
C VAL A 38 -11.83 2.63 2.56
N ILE A 39 -11.11 2.72 1.44
CA ILE A 39 -11.69 3.25 0.19
C ILE A 39 -12.83 2.35 -0.30
N ARG A 40 -12.71 1.02 -0.20
CA ARG A 40 -13.80 0.12 -0.52
C ARG A 40 -15.06 0.41 0.32
N THR A 41 -14.89 0.57 1.62
CA THR A 41 -16.00 0.90 2.54
C THR A 41 -16.59 2.28 2.24
N LEU A 42 -15.76 3.27 1.96
CA LEU A 42 -16.20 4.64 1.63
C LEU A 42 -17.13 4.68 0.40
N PHE A 43 -16.88 3.80 -0.57
CA PHE A 43 -17.73 3.64 -1.76
C PHE A 43 -18.85 2.59 -1.57
N GLY A 44 -19.24 2.30 -0.31
CA GLY A 44 -20.39 1.45 0.00
C GLY A 44 -20.16 -0.04 -0.28
N ASN A 45 -18.90 -0.50 -0.34
CA ASN A 45 -18.54 -1.88 -0.70
C ASN A 45 -19.12 -2.33 -2.05
N ASP A 46 -19.19 -1.42 -3.00
CA ASP A 46 -19.73 -1.61 -4.35
C ASP A 46 -18.92 -2.59 -5.22
N VAL A 47 -17.74 -2.99 -4.74
CA VAL A 47 -16.86 -3.98 -5.37
C VAL A 47 -16.44 -5.03 -4.35
N ASP A 48 -16.49 -6.29 -4.76
CA ASP A 48 -16.14 -7.45 -3.94
C ASP A 48 -14.62 -7.76 -3.95
N HIS A 49 -14.25 -8.94 -3.45
CA HIS A 49 -12.86 -9.42 -3.40
C HIS A 49 -12.47 -10.33 -4.56
N THR A 50 -13.33 -10.50 -5.58
CA THR A 50 -12.98 -11.18 -6.83
C THR A 50 -11.88 -10.41 -7.57
N ILE A 51 -11.27 -11.03 -8.57
CA ILE A 51 -10.25 -10.38 -9.42
C ILE A 51 -10.81 -9.10 -10.04
N ASP A 52 -12.03 -9.14 -10.58
CA ASP A 52 -12.66 -7.97 -11.22
C ASP A 52 -12.99 -6.87 -10.22
N GLY A 53 -13.50 -7.22 -9.04
CA GLY A 53 -13.73 -6.24 -7.97
C GLY A 53 -12.43 -5.61 -7.48
N ARG A 54 -11.37 -6.41 -7.32
CA ARG A 54 -10.03 -5.90 -6.97
C ARG A 54 -9.45 -5.01 -8.07
N ARG A 55 -9.63 -5.34 -9.35
CA ARG A 55 -9.17 -4.54 -10.48
C ARG A 55 -9.84 -3.17 -10.50
N ARG A 56 -11.17 -3.11 -10.33
CA ARG A 56 -11.92 -1.84 -10.22
C ARG A 56 -11.47 -0.99 -9.04
N ASN A 57 -11.20 -1.62 -7.90
CA ASN A 57 -10.69 -0.87 -6.74
C ASN A 57 -9.26 -0.36 -6.95
N ALA A 58 -8.40 -1.13 -7.64
CA ALA A 58 -7.04 -0.69 -8.00
C ALA A 58 -7.07 0.50 -8.94
N GLU A 59 -7.91 0.47 -9.99
CA GLU A 59 -8.13 1.60 -10.88
C GLU A 59 -8.60 2.85 -10.11
N ARG A 60 -9.59 2.69 -9.24
CA ARG A 60 -10.12 3.77 -8.41
C ARG A 60 -9.02 4.42 -7.56
N LEU A 61 -8.23 3.62 -6.88
CA LEU A 61 -7.13 4.10 -6.05
C LEU A 61 -6.07 4.84 -6.86
N SER A 62 -5.69 4.31 -8.03
CA SER A 62 -4.72 4.93 -8.91
C SER A 62 -5.21 6.30 -9.42
N ARG A 63 -6.43 6.36 -9.94
CA ARG A 63 -7.04 7.61 -10.45
C ARG A 63 -7.25 8.63 -9.35
N LEU A 64 -7.71 8.21 -8.17
CA LEU A 64 -7.89 9.10 -7.02
C LEU A 64 -6.54 9.65 -6.52
N SER A 65 -5.52 8.81 -6.46
CA SER A 65 -4.17 9.24 -6.08
C SER A 65 -3.60 10.27 -7.05
N LYS A 66 -3.77 10.05 -8.36
CA LYS A 66 -3.37 11.03 -9.38
C LYS A 66 -4.14 12.34 -9.20
N PHE A 67 -5.47 12.28 -9.11
CA PHE A 67 -6.31 13.47 -8.93
C PHE A 67 -5.87 14.32 -7.74
N LEU A 68 -5.66 13.69 -6.58
CA LEU A 68 -5.20 14.39 -5.37
C LEU A 68 -3.80 14.99 -5.55
N ALA A 69 -2.87 14.22 -6.16
CA ALA A 69 -1.52 14.69 -6.40
C ALA A 69 -1.50 15.90 -7.36
N ASP A 70 -2.32 15.90 -8.39
CA ASP A 70 -2.47 17.01 -9.34
C ASP A 70 -3.04 18.28 -8.66
N GLN A 71 -3.79 18.12 -7.56
CA GLN A 71 -4.27 19.23 -6.72
C GLN A 71 -3.25 19.69 -5.65
N GLY A 72 -2.01 19.18 -5.69
CA GLY A 72 -0.97 19.54 -4.73
C GLY A 72 -1.09 18.81 -3.37
N ILE A 73 -1.98 17.84 -3.26
CA ILE A 73 -2.15 17.03 -2.04
C ILE A 73 -1.25 15.79 -2.13
N HIS A 74 -0.42 15.58 -1.12
CA HIS A 74 0.39 14.36 -1.04
C HIS A 74 -0.49 13.16 -0.70
N VAL A 75 -0.13 11.99 -1.23
CA VAL A 75 -0.86 10.74 -0.99
C VAL A 75 0.10 9.69 -0.47
N VAL A 76 -0.31 9.00 0.58
CA VAL A 76 0.29 7.73 1.02
C VAL A 76 -0.79 6.67 0.90
N ALA A 77 -0.56 5.70 0.01
CA ALA A 77 -1.51 4.62 -0.25
C ALA A 77 -1.02 3.30 0.35
N ALA A 78 -1.86 2.63 1.15
CA ALA A 78 -1.61 1.28 1.67
C ALA A 78 -2.46 0.28 0.90
N VAL A 79 -1.85 -0.51 0.01
CA VAL A 79 -2.56 -1.29 -0.98
C VAL A 79 -1.98 -2.69 -1.18
N LEU A 80 -2.83 -3.62 -1.61
CA LEU A 80 -2.40 -4.96 -2.00
C LEU A 80 -1.60 -4.92 -3.32
N SER A 81 -2.08 -4.15 -4.30
CA SER A 81 -1.41 -3.84 -5.59
C SER A 81 -1.00 -5.05 -6.42
N ILE A 82 -1.97 -5.96 -6.67
CA ILE A 82 -1.72 -7.20 -7.43
C ILE A 82 -1.74 -7.03 -8.96
N PHE A 83 -1.97 -5.83 -9.46
CA PHE A 83 -2.07 -5.54 -10.89
C PHE A 83 -0.85 -4.75 -11.37
N PRO A 84 0.13 -5.38 -12.06
CA PRO A 84 1.30 -4.70 -12.58
C PRO A 84 0.97 -3.53 -13.52
N GLU A 85 -0.09 -3.69 -14.32
CA GLU A 85 -0.55 -2.65 -15.25
C GLU A 85 -0.95 -1.33 -14.54
N TRP A 86 -1.51 -1.39 -13.33
CA TRP A 86 -1.84 -0.19 -12.57
C TRP A 86 -0.60 0.42 -11.89
N ARG A 87 0.41 -0.38 -11.54
CA ARG A 87 1.71 0.15 -11.09
C ARG A 87 2.43 0.89 -12.21
N SER A 88 2.47 0.29 -13.41
CA SER A 88 3.03 0.95 -14.61
C SER A 88 2.29 2.24 -14.93
N TRP A 89 0.95 2.19 -14.95
CA TRP A 89 0.15 3.39 -15.16
C TRP A 89 0.45 4.49 -14.13
N ASN A 90 0.60 4.15 -12.85
CA ASN A 90 0.95 5.11 -11.81
C ASN A 90 2.32 5.77 -12.09
N ARG A 91 3.35 4.97 -12.45
CA ARG A 91 4.69 5.50 -12.78
C ARG A 91 4.67 6.44 -13.97
N GLU A 92 3.86 6.15 -14.98
CA GLU A 92 3.74 6.98 -16.19
C GLU A 92 2.93 8.27 -15.98
N ASN A 93 1.94 8.23 -15.09
CA ASN A 93 0.94 9.28 -14.99
C ASN A 93 1.03 10.14 -13.72
N ILE A 94 1.77 9.68 -12.69
CA ILE A 94 1.88 10.39 -11.41
C ILE A 94 3.28 10.95 -11.25
N GLN A 95 3.41 12.26 -11.22
CA GLN A 95 4.67 12.92 -10.93
C GLN A 95 5.10 12.64 -9.48
N ASN A 96 6.38 12.31 -9.26
CA ASN A 96 6.92 11.95 -7.93
C ASN A 96 6.17 10.78 -7.28
N TYR A 97 6.12 9.65 -8.00
CA TYR A 97 5.60 8.37 -7.53
C TYR A 97 6.73 7.47 -7.01
N SER A 98 6.51 6.79 -5.91
CA SER A 98 7.43 5.79 -5.35
C SER A 98 6.68 4.58 -4.83
N GLU A 99 7.24 3.39 -5.04
CA GLU A 99 6.75 2.13 -4.50
C GLU A 99 7.59 1.71 -3.30
N VAL A 100 6.93 1.37 -2.20
CA VAL A 100 7.52 0.76 -1.01
C VAL A 100 6.93 -0.63 -0.85
N TYR A 101 7.75 -1.66 -1.01
CA TYR A 101 7.30 -3.04 -0.90
C TYR A 101 7.56 -3.59 0.50
N MET A 102 6.49 -3.85 1.25
CA MET A 102 6.55 -4.55 2.53
C MET A 102 6.37 -6.06 2.33
N LYS A 103 7.45 -6.80 2.53
CA LYS A 103 7.54 -8.24 2.35
C LYS A 103 7.51 -8.94 3.71
N ALA A 104 6.77 -10.04 3.79
CA ALA A 104 6.82 -10.98 4.90
C ALA A 104 6.57 -12.40 4.38
N THR A 105 7.15 -13.40 5.02
CA THR A 105 6.93 -14.81 4.68
C THR A 105 5.51 -15.24 5.03
N MET A 106 4.96 -16.23 4.32
CA MET A 106 3.64 -16.78 4.64
C MET A 106 3.61 -17.34 6.08
N GLN A 107 4.71 -17.88 6.57
CA GLN A 107 4.81 -18.34 7.95
C GLN A 107 4.57 -17.21 8.96
N THR A 108 5.16 -16.04 8.71
CA THR A 108 4.96 -14.84 9.54
C THR A 108 3.53 -14.33 9.42
N LEU A 109 2.97 -14.31 8.21
CA LEU A 109 1.59 -13.86 7.98
C LEU A 109 0.56 -14.75 8.67
N LEU A 110 0.77 -16.08 8.67
CA LEU A 110 -0.06 -17.03 9.39
C LEU A 110 0.00 -16.83 10.90
N LYS A 111 1.18 -16.54 11.47
CA LYS A 111 1.30 -16.23 12.90
C LYS A 111 0.55 -14.95 13.28
N ARG A 112 0.59 -13.96 12.41
CA ARG A 112 -0.07 -12.66 12.65
C ARG A 112 -1.55 -12.68 12.36
N ASP A 113 -2.01 -13.43 11.43
CA ASP A 113 -3.35 -13.57 10.81
C ASP A 113 -4.51 -12.79 11.48
N ILE A 114 -4.27 -11.49 11.68
CA ILE A 114 -5.13 -10.55 12.44
C ILE A 114 -6.57 -10.54 11.89
N LYS A 115 -6.71 -10.80 10.59
CA LYS A 115 -8.01 -10.83 9.91
C LYS A 115 -8.63 -12.23 9.83
N ASN A 116 -7.97 -13.25 10.40
CA ASN A 116 -8.34 -14.65 10.26
C ASN A 116 -8.57 -15.02 8.78
N LEU A 117 -7.62 -14.66 7.93
CA LEU A 117 -7.74 -14.75 6.47
C LEU A 117 -7.01 -15.96 5.91
N TYR A 118 -5.74 -16.15 6.32
CA TYR A 118 -4.84 -17.12 5.69
C TYR A 118 -5.12 -18.56 6.14
N ALA A 119 -5.33 -18.78 7.43
CA ALA A 119 -5.57 -20.12 7.96
C ALA A 119 -6.85 -20.77 7.38
N PRO A 120 -8.00 -20.09 7.30
CA PRO A 120 -9.18 -20.60 6.60
C PRO A 120 -8.98 -20.76 5.10
N ALA A 121 -8.25 -19.81 4.45
CA ALA A 121 -8.00 -19.90 3.01
C ALA A 121 -7.18 -21.13 2.62
N LEU A 122 -6.15 -21.45 3.42
CA LEU A 122 -5.33 -22.67 3.20
C LEU A 122 -6.14 -23.97 3.36
N LYS A 123 -7.25 -23.93 4.09
CA LYS A 123 -8.20 -25.06 4.20
C LYS A 123 -9.27 -25.05 3.11
N GLY A 124 -9.28 -24.04 2.23
CA GLY A 124 -10.31 -23.88 1.20
C GLY A 124 -11.66 -23.37 1.71
N GLU A 125 -11.73 -22.87 2.96
CA GLU A 125 -12.94 -22.33 3.57
C GLU A 125 -13.25 -20.90 3.09
N ILE A 126 -12.21 -20.16 2.66
CA ILE A 126 -12.32 -18.81 2.09
C ILE A 126 -11.58 -18.80 0.75
N LEU A 127 -12.20 -18.19 -0.26
CA LEU A 127 -11.65 -18.04 -1.59
C LEU A 127 -11.26 -16.58 -1.89
N ASN A 128 -10.53 -16.38 -2.99
CA ASN A 128 -10.05 -15.08 -3.47
C ASN A 128 -9.04 -14.41 -2.51
N VAL A 129 -8.19 -15.20 -1.87
CA VAL A 129 -7.15 -14.73 -0.96
C VAL A 129 -5.82 -14.64 -1.68
N VAL A 130 -5.32 -13.42 -1.82
CA VAL A 130 -4.03 -13.16 -2.48
C VAL A 130 -2.88 -13.72 -1.65
N GLY A 131 -2.00 -14.47 -2.30
CA GLY A 131 -0.91 -15.20 -1.67
C GLY A 131 -1.27 -16.65 -1.30
N VAL A 132 -2.55 -17.06 -1.49
CA VAL A 132 -3.01 -18.45 -1.31
C VAL A 132 -3.56 -19.00 -2.61
N ASP A 133 -4.80 -18.64 -2.97
CA ASP A 133 -5.47 -19.08 -4.21
C ASP A 133 -5.40 -18.02 -5.34
N LEU A 134 -5.04 -16.78 -5.01
CA LEU A 134 -4.75 -15.73 -6.00
C LEU A 134 -3.26 -15.36 -5.98
N PRO A 135 -2.63 -15.18 -7.16
CA PRO A 135 -1.23 -14.80 -7.24
C PRO A 135 -0.99 -13.39 -6.69
N PHE A 136 0.21 -13.18 -6.14
CA PHE A 136 0.72 -11.87 -5.79
C PHE A 136 1.94 -11.56 -6.66
N PRO A 137 1.79 -10.85 -7.78
CA PRO A 137 2.91 -10.38 -8.57
C PRO A 137 3.70 -9.32 -7.80
N GLU A 138 4.87 -9.71 -7.29
CA GLU A 138 5.76 -8.78 -6.58
C GLU A 138 6.12 -7.59 -7.48
N PRO A 139 6.33 -6.38 -6.91
CA PRO A 139 6.84 -5.25 -7.69
C PRO A 139 8.27 -5.55 -8.17
N GLU A 140 8.55 -5.25 -9.43
CA GLU A 140 9.85 -5.55 -10.05
C GLU A 140 10.95 -4.58 -9.59
N ASN A 141 10.63 -3.30 -9.51
CA ASN A 141 11.59 -2.23 -9.22
C ASN A 141 11.02 -1.23 -8.20
N PRO A 142 10.71 -1.65 -6.96
CA PRO A 142 10.26 -0.73 -5.93
C PRO A 142 11.45 0.11 -5.45
N GLU A 143 11.21 1.36 -5.09
CA GLU A 143 12.23 2.27 -4.55
C GLU A 143 12.73 1.83 -3.17
N LEU A 144 11.92 1.07 -2.44
CA LEU A 144 12.30 0.53 -1.12
C LEU A 144 11.66 -0.84 -0.90
N ILE A 145 12.46 -1.81 -0.44
CA ILE A 145 11.97 -3.11 0.03
C ILE A 145 12.20 -3.19 1.54
N ILE A 146 11.14 -3.51 2.28
CA ILE A 146 11.15 -3.70 3.73
C ILE A 146 10.77 -5.14 4.05
N ASN A 147 11.72 -5.92 4.57
CA ASN A 147 11.47 -7.26 5.08
C ASN A 147 10.91 -7.17 6.50
N ASN A 148 9.67 -7.57 6.69
CA ASN A 148 8.96 -7.52 7.96
C ASN A 148 8.64 -8.92 8.49
N ASP A 149 9.67 -9.76 8.68
CA ASP A 149 9.55 -11.07 9.30
C ASP A 149 9.87 -11.08 10.80
N VAL A 150 10.33 -9.96 11.34
CA VAL A 150 10.62 -9.81 12.78
C VAL A 150 9.43 -9.24 13.52
N ASP A 151 9.23 -9.68 14.77
CA ASP A 151 8.03 -9.33 15.55
C ASP A 151 8.04 -7.90 16.11
N LEU A 152 9.20 -7.24 16.14
CA LEU A 152 9.38 -5.90 16.70
C LEU A 152 10.13 -5.02 15.69
N LEU A 153 9.42 -4.51 14.69
CA LEU A 153 9.97 -3.45 13.87
C LEU A 153 9.78 -2.10 14.54
N ASP A 154 10.83 -1.31 14.59
CA ASP A 154 10.69 0.11 14.88
C ASP A 154 10.11 0.83 13.67
N PHE A 155 8.81 1.10 13.72
CA PHE A 155 8.14 1.85 12.66
C PHE A 155 8.66 3.29 12.51
N ASN A 156 9.34 3.85 13.49
CA ASN A 156 10.02 5.14 13.31
C ASN A 156 11.20 5.01 12.36
N GLU A 157 12.05 3.98 12.54
CA GLU A 157 13.16 3.70 11.61
C GLU A 157 12.64 3.42 10.18
N LEU A 158 11.57 2.65 10.05
CA LEU A 158 10.96 2.38 8.75
C LEU A 158 10.37 3.65 8.11
N THR A 159 9.76 4.50 8.94
CA THR A 159 9.25 5.80 8.49
C THR A 159 10.39 6.67 7.99
N ASP A 160 11.51 6.72 8.70
CA ASP A 160 12.70 7.48 8.28
C ASP A 160 13.22 6.98 6.91
N LYS A 161 13.26 5.67 6.67
CA LYS A 161 13.62 5.11 5.36
C LYS A 161 12.69 5.60 4.24
N VAL A 162 11.37 5.63 4.49
CA VAL A 162 10.40 6.15 3.51
C VAL A 162 10.55 7.65 3.31
N MET A 163 10.70 8.40 4.40
CA MET A 163 10.89 9.86 4.34
C MET A 163 12.16 10.26 3.61
N ASN A 164 13.20 9.43 3.64
CA ASN A 164 14.48 9.67 2.94
C ASN A 164 14.45 9.25 1.46
N LEU A 165 13.37 8.73 0.92
CA LEU A 165 13.25 8.51 -0.52
C LEU A 165 13.39 9.84 -1.28
N GLU A 166 14.16 9.84 -2.35
CA GLU A 166 14.46 11.05 -3.14
C GLU A 166 13.18 11.76 -3.61
N THR A 167 12.18 10.99 -4.05
CA THR A 167 10.88 11.52 -4.48
C THR A 167 10.10 12.17 -3.33
N VAL A 168 10.23 11.67 -2.11
CA VAL A 168 9.61 12.24 -0.92
C VAL A 168 10.34 13.52 -0.53
N GLN A 169 11.66 13.51 -0.46
CA GLN A 169 12.48 14.71 -0.14
C GLN A 169 12.21 15.84 -1.13
N LYS A 170 12.28 15.57 -2.44
CA LYS A 170 11.95 16.55 -3.48
C LYS A 170 10.55 17.17 -3.36
N ALA A 171 9.59 16.40 -2.85
CA ALA A 171 8.23 16.88 -2.65
C ALA A 171 8.07 17.69 -1.35
N LEU A 172 8.88 17.38 -0.32
CA LEU A 172 8.88 18.11 0.95
C LEU A 172 9.60 19.45 0.83
N ASP A 173 10.64 19.55 0.00
CA ASP A 173 11.43 20.77 -0.22
C ASP A 173 10.69 21.83 -1.07
N ARG A 174 9.63 21.44 -1.78
CA ARG A 174 8.79 22.41 -2.51
C ARG A 174 7.84 23.12 -1.53
N ILE A 175 8.13 24.39 -1.31
CA ILE A 175 7.30 25.35 -0.56
C ILE A 175 6.06 25.69 -1.36
#